data_b198f0af499692b9afc06cbe0448bef1
#
_entry.id   b198f0af499692b9afc06cbe0448bef1
#
_cell.length_a   1.000
_cell.length_b   1.000
_cell.length_c   1.000
_cell.angle_alpha   90.00
_cell.angle_beta   90.00
_cell.angle_gamma   90.00
#
_symmetry.space_group_name_H-M   'P 1'
#
loop_
_entity.id
_entity.type
_entity.pdbx_description
1 polymer ?
#
loop_
_entity_poly.entity_id
_entity_poly.type
_entity_poly.pdbx_seq_one_letter_code
_entity_poly.pdbx_strand_id
1 'polypeptide(L)'
;MMTQFDAILIPGGGLTPNGNLPPWTVARLDQAISLREKSRWFALLSGGTVHKPPPLNEMGFPIFESRQAAEYLLDAGLDPKQILTEICSYDTIGNAYYSRLLFTEPLQLKKLLIITSNFHMPRTREIFKWIFQLQPSLIEYQLVFESTPDYGLSQQALTARVQREKNSLAYLKSKIREIRTLNEFLFWLYSEHTAYTPNRPHKPISENELKSY
;
A
#
# COMPACT_ATOMS: atom_id res chain seq x y z
N MET A 1 25.38 -1.31 -13.64
CA MET A 1 25.29 -0.26 -12.58
C MET A 1 24.76 -0.88 -11.31
N MET A 2 25.30 -0.52 -10.13
CA MET A 2 24.68 -0.97 -8.87
C MET A 2 23.37 -0.20 -8.67
N THR A 3 22.27 -0.92 -8.46
CA THR A 3 20.97 -0.31 -8.12
C THR A 3 21.06 0.38 -6.75
N GLN A 4 20.42 1.52 -6.59
CA GLN A 4 20.38 2.28 -5.33
C GLN A 4 19.46 1.60 -4.31
N PHE A 5 18.38 0.94 -4.79
CA PHE A 5 17.38 0.22 -4.00
C PHE A 5 17.23 -1.20 -4.53
N ASP A 6 16.98 -2.15 -3.62
CA ASP A 6 16.62 -3.51 -4.01
C ASP A 6 15.20 -3.53 -4.59
N ALA A 7 14.27 -2.78 -3.98
CA ALA A 7 12.91 -2.62 -4.46
C ALA A 7 12.32 -1.24 -4.16
N ILE A 8 11.41 -0.79 -5.02
CA ILE A 8 10.47 0.30 -4.78
C ILE A 8 9.12 -0.33 -4.45
N LEU A 9 8.58 -0.03 -3.26
CA LEU A 9 7.27 -0.49 -2.81
C LEU A 9 6.26 0.63 -3.00
N ILE A 10 5.16 0.36 -3.69
CA ILE A 10 4.13 1.35 -4.03
C ILE A 10 2.79 0.88 -3.45
N PRO A 11 2.41 1.36 -2.24
CA PRO A 11 1.10 1.08 -1.66
C PRO A 11 -0.04 1.57 -2.55
N GLY A 12 -1.14 0.83 -2.55
CA GLY A 12 -2.33 1.20 -3.31
C GLY A 12 -2.93 2.54 -2.89
N GLY A 13 -3.66 3.16 -3.78
CA GLY A 13 -4.34 4.44 -3.58
C GLY A 13 -5.82 4.43 -3.93
N GLY A 14 -6.38 3.25 -4.14
CA GLY A 14 -7.75 3.03 -4.60
C GLY A 14 -7.88 3.03 -6.12
N LEU A 15 -9.06 2.65 -6.60
CA LEU A 15 -9.47 2.76 -7.99
C LEU A 15 -10.70 3.68 -8.08
N THR A 16 -10.86 4.36 -9.20
CA THR A 16 -12.11 5.04 -9.53
C THR A 16 -13.25 4.02 -9.71
N PRO A 17 -14.52 4.43 -9.71
CA PRO A 17 -15.64 3.52 -9.99
C PRO A 17 -15.52 2.76 -11.31
N ASN A 18 -14.82 3.34 -12.29
CA ASN A 18 -14.58 2.73 -13.61
C ASN A 18 -13.30 1.87 -13.65
N GLY A 19 -12.68 1.59 -12.52
CA GLY A 19 -11.47 0.76 -12.45
C GLY A 19 -10.16 1.46 -12.81
N ASN A 20 -10.18 2.77 -13.08
CA ASN A 20 -8.97 3.51 -13.44
C ASN A 20 -8.18 3.95 -12.20
N LEU A 21 -6.88 4.18 -12.39
CA LEU A 21 -6.01 4.74 -11.38
C LEU A 21 -6.36 6.22 -11.11
N PRO A 22 -6.53 6.63 -9.85
CA PRO A 22 -6.72 8.04 -9.54
C PRO A 22 -5.41 8.83 -9.68
N PRO A 23 -5.47 10.18 -9.89
CA PRO A 23 -4.30 11.01 -10.16
C PRO A 23 -3.19 10.92 -9.11
N TRP A 24 -3.51 10.74 -7.84
CA TRP A 24 -2.51 10.55 -6.78
C TRP A 24 -1.79 9.20 -6.86
N THR A 25 -2.42 8.15 -7.42
CA THR A 25 -1.75 6.86 -7.67
C THR A 25 -0.86 6.96 -8.91
N VAL A 26 -1.35 7.61 -9.97
CA VAL A 26 -0.53 7.90 -11.17
C VAL A 26 0.74 8.64 -10.78
N ALA A 27 0.65 9.69 -9.95
CA ALA A 27 1.83 10.44 -9.51
C ALA A 27 2.87 9.55 -8.77
N ARG A 28 2.44 8.56 -7.98
CA ARG A 28 3.35 7.59 -7.33
C ARG A 28 4.05 6.70 -8.36
N LEU A 29 3.33 6.26 -9.37
CA LEU A 29 3.87 5.43 -10.45
C LEU A 29 4.84 6.22 -11.34
N ASP A 30 4.52 7.46 -11.69
CA ASP A 30 5.40 8.35 -12.44
C ASP A 30 6.73 8.60 -11.69
N GLN A 31 6.64 8.80 -10.36
CA GLN A 31 7.84 8.89 -9.53
C GLN A 31 8.65 7.59 -9.56
N ALA A 32 8.00 6.44 -9.48
CA ALA A 32 8.69 5.14 -9.58
C ALA A 32 9.33 4.95 -10.97
N ILE A 33 8.66 5.33 -12.05
CA ILE A 33 9.19 5.29 -13.42
C ILE A 33 10.45 6.17 -13.54
N SER A 34 10.45 7.35 -12.95
CA SER A 34 11.62 8.26 -12.96
C SER A 34 12.84 7.65 -12.26
N LEU A 35 12.62 6.67 -11.39
CA LEU A 35 13.65 5.95 -10.63
C LEU A 35 13.95 4.56 -11.17
N ARG A 36 13.49 4.21 -12.39
CA ARG A 36 13.60 2.86 -12.93
C ARG A 36 15.02 2.30 -12.97
N GLU A 37 16.02 3.13 -13.26
CA GLU A 37 17.42 2.71 -13.28
C GLU A 37 18.04 2.56 -11.86
N LYS A 38 17.31 2.99 -10.82
CA LYS A 38 17.79 2.97 -9.43
C LYS A 38 17.26 1.79 -8.62
N SER A 39 16.34 1.01 -9.17
CA SER A 39 15.75 -0.13 -8.48
C SER A 39 15.76 -1.39 -9.34
N ARG A 40 15.92 -2.54 -8.68
CA ARG A 40 15.81 -3.83 -9.32
C ARG A 40 14.35 -4.29 -9.45
N TRP A 41 13.51 -4.02 -8.44
CA TRP A 41 12.14 -4.48 -8.38
C TRP A 41 11.16 -3.35 -8.09
N PHE A 42 9.94 -3.49 -8.63
CA PHE A 42 8.79 -2.61 -8.39
C PHE A 42 7.66 -3.46 -7.82
N ALA A 43 7.39 -3.31 -6.53
CA ALA A 43 6.33 -4.05 -5.86
C ALA A 43 5.07 -3.17 -5.76
N LEU A 44 4.04 -3.55 -6.48
CA LEU A 44 2.74 -2.91 -6.52
C LEU A 44 1.81 -3.61 -5.54
N LEU A 45 1.31 -2.87 -4.59
CA LEU A 45 0.62 -3.40 -3.42
C LEU A 45 -0.84 -2.98 -3.43
N SER A 46 -1.72 -3.88 -3.09
CA SER A 46 -3.15 -3.75 -2.86
C SER A 46 -4.00 -4.60 -3.79
N GLY A 47 -4.79 -5.48 -3.19
CA GLY A 47 -5.89 -6.16 -3.85
C GLY A 47 -7.12 -5.27 -4.00
N GLY A 48 -7.26 -4.27 -3.11
CA GLY A 48 -8.42 -3.37 -3.08
C GLY A 48 -8.60 -2.70 -1.73
N THR A 49 -9.83 -2.38 -1.39
CA THR A 49 -10.20 -1.78 -0.11
C THR A 49 -11.39 -2.49 0.52
N VAL A 50 -11.48 -2.42 1.85
CA VAL A 50 -12.62 -2.94 2.61
C VAL A 50 -13.84 -2.01 2.60
N HIS A 51 -13.70 -0.81 2.07
CA HIS A 51 -14.70 0.25 2.20
C HIS A 51 -15.71 0.30 1.05
N LYS A 52 -15.36 -0.31 -0.08
CA LYS A 52 -16.23 -0.42 -1.25
C LYS A 52 -15.93 -1.71 -2.00
N PRO A 53 -16.88 -2.29 -2.74
CA PRO A 53 -16.58 -3.42 -3.61
C PRO A 53 -15.57 -3.01 -4.70
N PRO A 54 -14.74 -3.96 -5.19
CA PRO A 54 -13.87 -3.68 -6.30
C PRO A 54 -14.69 -3.41 -7.57
N PRO A 55 -14.23 -2.53 -8.46
CA PRO A 55 -14.81 -2.42 -9.79
C PRO A 55 -14.64 -3.73 -10.54
N LEU A 56 -15.55 -4.02 -11.46
CA LEU A 56 -15.52 -5.22 -12.29
C LEU A 56 -15.14 -4.86 -13.73
N ASN A 57 -14.41 -5.76 -14.39
CA ASN A 57 -14.18 -5.67 -15.83
C ASN A 57 -15.42 -6.10 -16.62
N GLU A 58 -15.36 -6.03 -17.95
CA GLU A 58 -16.47 -6.39 -18.86
C GLU A 58 -16.94 -7.85 -18.71
N MET A 59 -16.06 -8.74 -18.22
CA MET A 59 -16.36 -10.16 -17.98
C MET A 59 -16.86 -10.42 -16.55
N GLY A 60 -17.00 -9.39 -15.70
CA GLY A 60 -17.47 -9.50 -14.32
C GLY A 60 -16.40 -9.92 -13.31
N PHE A 61 -15.11 -9.88 -13.65
CA PHE A 61 -14.02 -10.17 -12.71
C PHE A 61 -13.55 -8.90 -11.97
N PRO A 62 -13.16 -9.01 -10.69
CA PRO A 62 -12.61 -7.90 -9.93
C PRO A 62 -11.35 -7.30 -10.57
N ILE A 63 -11.31 -5.98 -10.62
CA ILE A 63 -10.12 -5.23 -11.00
C ILE A 63 -9.30 -4.94 -9.75
N PHE A 64 -8.06 -5.43 -9.68
CA PHE A 64 -7.15 -5.22 -8.55
C PHE A 64 -6.27 -3.99 -8.78
N GLU A 65 -6.09 -3.19 -7.73
CA GLU A 65 -5.27 -1.96 -7.79
C GLU A 65 -3.84 -2.23 -8.26
N SER A 66 -3.19 -3.26 -7.71
CA SER A 66 -1.82 -3.62 -8.07
C SER A 66 -1.68 -4.07 -9.53
N ARG A 67 -2.71 -4.69 -10.11
CA ARG A 67 -2.70 -5.09 -11.52
C ARG A 67 -2.86 -3.89 -12.45
N GLN A 68 -3.78 -2.97 -12.13
CA GLN A 68 -3.91 -1.71 -12.88
C GLN A 68 -2.63 -0.87 -12.82
N ALA A 69 -1.99 -0.83 -11.66
CA ALA A 69 -0.69 -0.17 -11.52
C ALA A 69 0.41 -0.88 -12.33
N ALA A 70 0.38 -2.22 -12.43
CA ALA A 70 1.32 -2.98 -13.26
C ALA A 70 1.14 -2.68 -14.76
N GLU A 71 -0.10 -2.65 -15.25
CA GLU A 71 -0.40 -2.26 -16.63
C GLU A 71 0.18 -0.88 -16.95
N TYR A 72 -0.01 0.10 -16.06
CA TYR A 72 0.56 1.44 -16.23
C TYR A 72 2.09 1.44 -16.35
N LEU A 73 2.80 0.65 -15.52
CA LEU A 73 4.26 0.53 -15.60
C LEU A 73 4.71 -0.19 -16.87
N LEU A 74 3.97 -1.23 -17.32
CA LEU A 74 4.26 -1.94 -18.56
C LEU A 74 4.10 -1.02 -19.78
N ASP A 75 3.04 -0.22 -19.82
CA ASP A 75 2.79 0.76 -20.88
C ASP A 75 3.90 1.85 -20.92
N ALA A 76 4.49 2.17 -19.77
CA ALA A 76 5.66 3.04 -19.66
C ALA A 76 7.00 2.35 -20.03
N GLY A 77 6.95 1.07 -20.43
CA GLY A 77 8.12 0.32 -20.93
C GLY A 77 8.99 -0.33 -19.85
N LEU A 78 8.46 -0.55 -18.62
CA LEU A 78 9.19 -1.36 -17.63
C LEU A 78 9.17 -2.84 -18.01
N ASP A 79 10.26 -3.55 -17.72
CA ASP A 79 10.35 -5.00 -17.94
C ASP A 79 9.37 -5.74 -16.99
N PRO A 80 8.45 -6.57 -17.49
CA PRO A 80 7.53 -7.35 -16.67
C PRO A 80 8.24 -8.23 -15.64
N LYS A 81 9.48 -8.62 -15.89
CA LYS A 81 10.30 -9.40 -14.95
C LYS A 81 10.74 -8.61 -13.71
N GLN A 82 10.60 -7.30 -13.73
CA GLN A 82 10.91 -6.41 -12.61
C GLN A 82 9.68 -6.02 -11.78
N ILE A 83 8.47 -6.44 -12.18
CA ILE A 83 7.21 -6.05 -11.55
C ILE A 83 6.67 -7.19 -10.68
N LEU A 84 6.41 -6.88 -9.41
CA LEU A 84 5.77 -7.77 -8.44
C LEU A 84 4.41 -7.20 -8.07
N THR A 85 3.35 -8.01 -8.17
CA THR A 85 1.98 -7.60 -7.81
C THR A 85 1.47 -8.38 -6.62
N GLU A 86 0.93 -7.70 -5.62
CA GLU A 86 0.32 -8.27 -4.43
C GLU A 86 -1.19 -7.91 -4.42
N ILE A 87 -2.05 -8.91 -4.24
CA ILE A 87 -3.51 -8.78 -4.29
C ILE A 87 -4.22 -9.24 -2.99
N CYS A 88 -3.47 -9.55 -1.93
CA CYS A 88 -4.03 -10.05 -0.66
C CYS A 88 -4.37 -8.92 0.31
N SER A 89 -3.79 -7.75 0.15
CA SER A 89 -3.97 -6.64 1.07
C SER A 89 -5.19 -5.77 0.73
N TYR A 90 -5.86 -5.31 1.80
CA TYR A 90 -7.03 -4.44 1.73
C TYR A 90 -6.81 -3.08 2.41
N ASP A 91 -5.65 -2.86 2.99
CA ASP A 91 -5.25 -1.61 3.64
C ASP A 91 -3.72 -1.48 3.73
N THR A 92 -3.25 -0.36 4.27
CA THR A 92 -1.81 -0.07 4.38
C THR A 92 -1.07 -1.05 5.30
N ILE A 93 -1.74 -1.61 6.31
CA ILE A 93 -1.15 -2.60 7.21
C ILE A 93 -0.87 -3.89 6.43
N GLY A 94 -1.85 -4.35 5.67
CA GLY A 94 -1.68 -5.47 4.77
C GLY A 94 -0.65 -5.20 3.68
N ASN A 95 -0.63 -4.00 3.08
CA ASN A 95 0.41 -3.66 2.10
C ASN A 95 1.82 -3.89 2.66
N ALA A 96 2.09 -3.40 3.88
CA ALA A 96 3.39 -3.61 4.52
C ALA A 96 3.64 -5.09 4.86
N TYR A 97 2.65 -5.76 5.46
CA TYR A 97 2.77 -7.16 5.89
C TYR A 97 2.99 -8.12 4.70
N TYR A 98 2.12 -8.05 3.70
CA TYR A 98 2.23 -8.96 2.55
C TYR A 98 3.43 -8.62 1.66
N SER A 99 3.86 -7.37 1.56
CA SER A 99 5.10 -7.04 0.86
C SER A 99 6.32 -7.65 1.56
N ARG A 100 6.34 -7.66 2.89
CA ARG A 100 7.38 -8.33 3.67
C ARG A 100 7.36 -9.84 3.44
N LEU A 101 6.21 -10.47 3.60
CA LEU A 101 6.05 -11.91 3.55
C LEU A 101 6.24 -12.50 2.15
N LEU A 102 5.69 -11.85 1.13
CA LEU A 102 5.65 -12.42 -0.23
C LEU A 102 6.88 -12.05 -1.07
N PHE A 103 7.51 -10.90 -0.79
CA PHE A 103 8.57 -10.39 -1.64
C PHE A 103 9.88 -10.15 -0.90
N THR A 104 9.88 -9.32 0.14
CA THR A 104 11.15 -8.84 0.67
C THR A 104 11.90 -9.91 1.46
N GLU A 105 11.24 -10.74 2.24
CA GLU A 105 11.89 -11.88 2.91
C GLU A 105 12.31 -12.98 1.92
N PRO A 106 11.44 -13.50 1.03
CA PRO A 106 11.84 -14.56 0.10
C PRO A 106 12.94 -14.14 -0.88
N LEU A 107 12.93 -12.90 -1.35
CA LEU A 107 13.90 -12.38 -2.31
C LEU A 107 15.10 -11.69 -1.64
N GLN A 108 15.16 -11.68 -0.30
CA GLN A 108 16.22 -11.07 0.50
C GLN A 108 16.48 -9.60 0.16
N LEU A 109 15.39 -8.82 -0.08
CA LEU A 109 15.45 -7.40 -0.42
C LEU A 109 15.59 -6.57 0.86
N LYS A 110 16.68 -5.83 0.98
CA LYS A 110 17.07 -5.12 2.21
C LYS A 110 16.81 -3.62 2.14
N LYS A 111 17.22 -2.99 1.06
CA LYS A 111 17.13 -1.54 0.88
C LYS A 111 15.90 -1.18 0.06
N LEU A 112 14.87 -0.68 0.74
CA LEU A 112 13.54 -0.48 0.19
C LEU A 112 13.19 1.01 0.13
N LEU A 113 12.68 1.47 -1.01
CA LEU A 113 12.06 2.78 -1.14
C LEU A 113 10.54 2.63 -1.14
N ILE A 114 9.86 3.32 -0.23
CA ILE A 114 8.40 3.35 -0.15
C ILE A 114 7.90 4.68 -0.72
N ILE A 115 7.11 4.64 -1.80
CA ILE A 115 6.56 5.83 -2.46
C ILE A 115 5.06 5.91 -2.21
N THR A 116 4.58 7.03 -1.65
CA THR A 116 3.15 7.31 -1.49
C THR A 116 2.87 8.81 -1.52
N SER A 117 1.60 9.23 -1.48
CA SER A 117 1.21 10.64 -1.49
C SER A 117 1.47 11.33 -0.15
N ASN A 118 1.64 12.67 -0.16
CA ASN A 118 1.92 13.45 1.04
C ASN A 118 0.90 13.22 2.17
N PHE A 119 -0.41 13.22 1.85
CA PHE A 119 -1.45 13.01 2.85
C PHE A 119 -1.33 11.65 3.56
N HIS A 120 -0.82 10.64 2.86
CA HIS A 120 -0.75 9.26 3.34
C HIS A 120 0.60 8.92 4.00
N MET A 121 1.66 9.66 3.70
CA MET A 121 3.04 9.37 4.11
C MET A 121 3.21 9.23 5.63
N PRO A 122 2.64 10.07 6.51
CA PRO A 122 2.84 9.93 7.94
C PRO A 122 2.40 8.56 8.48
N ARG A 123 1.20 8.07 8.09
CA ARG A 123 0.69 6.77 8.52
C ARG A 123 1.45 5.61 7.86
N THR A 124 1.74 5.71 6.58
CA THR A 124 2.50 4.69 5.84
C THR A 124 3.87 4.47 6.48
N ARG A 125 4.60 5.55 6.83
CA ARG A 125 5.93 5.48 7.46
C ARG A 125 5.90 4.71 8.79
N GLU A 126 4.93 5.01 9.66
CA GLU A 126 4.83 4.34 10.95
C GLU A 126 4.46 2.86 10.80
N ILE A 127 3.53 2.53 9.90
CA ILE A 127 3.11 1.15 9.62
C ILE A 127 4.27 0.33 9.03
N PHE A 128 4.96 0.84 7.99
CA PHE A 128 6.07 0.10 7.38
C PHE A 128 7.21 -0.10 8.38
N LYS A 129 7.59 0.92 9.16
CA LYS A 129 8.59 0.75 10.22
C LYS A 129 8.18 -0.32 11.22
N TRP A 130 6.92 -0.29 11.68
CA TRP A 130 6.41 -1.28 12.62
C TRP A 130 6.51 -2.71 12.08
N ILE A 131 5.91 -2.94 10.89
CA ILE A 131 5.85 -4.27 10.29
C ILE A 131 7.25 -4.83 9.98
N PHE A 132 8.14 -4.00 9.46
CA PHE A 132 9.50 -4.43 9.10
C PHE A 132 10.45 -4.57 10.30
N GLN A 133 10.04 -4.14 11.51
CA GLN A 133 10.75 -4.36 12.78
C GLN A 133 10.24 -5.55 13.58
N LEU A 134 9.09 -6.16 13.21
CA LEU A 134 8.54 -7.32 13.92
C LEU A 134 9.51 -8.50 13.91
N GLN A 135 9.65 -9.16 15.06
CA GLN A 135 10.55 -10.32 15.21
C GLN A 135 9.81 -11.65 15.02
N PRO A 136 10.46 -12.73 14.56
CA PRO A 136 11.86 -12.73 14.09
C PRO A 136 12.02 -12.02 12.73
N SER A 137 13.17 -11.42 12.51
CA SER A 137 13.56 -10.92 11.20
C SER A 137 14.97 -11.40 10.89
N LEU A 138 15.15 -12.07 9.76
CA LEU A 138 16.45 -12.50 9.25
C LEU A 138 17.14 -11.41 8.41
N ILE A 139 16.45 -10.28 8.21
CA ILE A 139 16.89 -9.18 7.38
C ILE A 139 16.93 -7.89 8.21
N GLU A 140 18.05 -7.20 8.13
CA GLU A 140 18.15 -5.82 8.59
C GLU A 140 17.69 -4.88 7.47
N TYR A 141 16.47 -4.35 7.61
CA TYR A 141 15.85 -3.52 6.59
C TYR A 141 16.29 -2.06 6.68
N GLN A 142 16.58 -1.48 5.52
CA GLN A 142 16.81 -0.05 5.32
C GLN A 142 15.62 0.55 4.57
N LEU A 143 14.73 1.22 5.28
CA LEU A 143 13.54 1.83 4.72
C LEU A 143 13.77 3.31 4.40
N VAL A 144 13.62 3.67 3.15
CA VAL A 144 13.62 5.05 2.65
C VAL A 144 12.20 5.41 2.24
N PHE A 145 11.79 6.65 2.47
CA PHE A 145 10.42 7.11 2.21
C PHE A 145 10.44 8.36 1.36
N GLU A 146 9.68 8.35 0.28
CA GLU A 146 9.52 9.48 -0.63
C GLU A 146 8.04 9.72 -0.89
N SER A 147 7.61 10.98 -0.83
CA SER A 147 6.21 11.34 -1.05
C SER A 147 6.02 12.14 -2.34
N THR A 148 4.89 11.88 -3.00
CA THR A 148 4.43 12.64 -4.16
C THR A 148 3.38 13.67 -3.76
N PRO A 149 3.20 14.76 -4.54
CA PRO A 149 2.12 15.72 -4.31
C PRO A 149 0.74 15.08 -4.34
N ASP A 150 -0.22 15.71 -3.66
CA ASP A 150 -1.61 15.24 -3.50
C ASP A 150 -2.49 15.68 -4.70
N TYR A 151 -2.15 15.21 -5.90
CA TYR A 151 -2.87 15.57 -7.13
C TYR A 151 -4.30 15.01 -7.17
N GLY A 152 -5.20 15.76 -7.82
CA GLY A 152 -6.56 15.30 -8.12
C GLY A 152 -7.55 15.35 -6.96
N LEU A 153 -7.15 15.86 -5.81
CA LEU A 153 -8.02 16.06 -4.66
C LEU A 153 -8.44 17.53 -4.52
N SER A 154 -9.73 17.77 -4.31
CA SER A 154 -10.17 19.09 -3.84
C SER A 154 -9.64 19.38 -2.45
N GLN A 155 -9.52 20.67 -2.07
CA GLN A 155 -9.07 21.05 -0.73
C GLN A 155 -9.91 20.40 0.38
N GLN A 156 -11.22 20.30 0.19
CA GLN A 156 -12.12 19.66 1.15
C GLN A 156 -11.84 18.15 1.28
N ALA A 157 -11.67 17.45 0.15
CA ALA A 157 -11.37 16.02 0.14
C ALA A 157 -9.99 15.74 0.76
N LEU A 158 -8.98 16.56 0.46
CA LEU A 158 -7.66 16.46 1.05
C LEU A 158 -7.70 16.64 2.58
N THR A 159 -8.41 17.66 3.06
CA THR A 159 -8.58 17.91 4.51
C THR A 159 -9.22 16.72 5.20
N ALA A 160 -10.29 16.16 4.63
CA ALA A 160 -10.97 14.98 5.17
C ALA A 160 -10.03 13.75 5.20
N ARG A 161 -9.25 13.53 4.14
CA ARG A 161 -8.26 12.44 4.08
C ARG A 161 -7.18 12.60 5.14
N VAL A 162 -6.57 13.78 5.25
CA VAL A 162 -5.53 14.06 6.25
C VAL A 162 -6.05 13.81 7.67
N GLN A 163 -7.28 14.25 7.96
CA GLN A 163 -7.87 14.03 9.29
C GLN A 163 -8.11 12.53 9.55
N ARG A 164 -8.60 11.79 8.57
CA ARG A 164 -8.78 10.33 8.69
C ARG A 164 -7.45 9.60 8.91
N GLU A 165 -6.41 9.95 8.15
CA GLU A 165 -5.07 9.38 8.32
C GLU A 165 -4.51 9.63 9.72
N LYS A 166 -4.70 10.84 10.28
CA LYS A 166 -4.32 11.17 11.65
C LYS A 166 -5.08 10.35 12.68
N ASN A 167 -6.40 10.22 12.55
CA ASN A 167 -7.23 9.44 13.47
C ASN A 167 -6.85 7.95 13.44
N SER A 168 -6.66 7.39 12.24
CA SER A 168 -6.22 6.00 12.07
C SER A 168 -4.84 5.75 12.67
N LEU A 169 -3.90 6.66 12.48
CA LEU A 169 -2.57 6.56 13.10
C LEU A 169 -2.63 6.65 14.62
N ALA A 170 -3.45 7.54 15.17
CA ALA A 170 -3.62 7.66 16.63
C ALA A 170 -4.13 6.35 17.24
N TYR A 171 -5.09 5.67 16.60
CA TYR A 171 -5.59 4.36 17.01
C TYR A 171 -4.48 3.28 16.98
N LEU A 172 -3.64 3.28 15.95
CA LEU A 172 -2.58 2.29 15.78
C LEU A 172 -1.41 2.44 16.75
N LYS A 173 -1.20 3.62 17.35
CA LYS A 173 -0.05 3.87 18.22
C LYS A 173 0.04 2.94 19.43
N SER A 174 -1.10 2.50 19.99
CA SER A 174 -1.10 1.51 21.08
C SER A 174 -0.65 0.15 20.54
N LYS A 175 -1.23 -0.31 19.44
CA LYS A 175 -0.91 -1.61 18.83
C LYS A 175 0.55 -1.68 18.38
N ILE A 176 1.10 -0.62 17.82
CA ILE A 176 2.52 -0.53 17.46
C ILE A 176 3.44 -0.73 18.67
N ARG A 177 3.02 -0.29 19.86
CA ARG A 177 3.78 -0.48 21.10
C ARG A 177 3.64 -1.85 21.72
N GLU A 178 2.46 -2.45 21.61
CA GLU A 178 2.11 -3.73 22.22
C GLU A 178 2.65 -4.92 21.41
N ILE A 179 2.49 -4.89 20.09
CA ILE A 179 2.78 -6.00 19.18
C ILE A 179 4.22 -5.88 18.65
N ARG A 180 5.08 -6.82 19.00
CA ARG A 180 6.50 -6.83 18.68
C ARG A 180 6.95 -8.00 17.82
N THR A 181 6.14 -9.05 17.72
CA THR A 181 6.47 -10.25 16.97
C THR A 181 5.50 -10.50 15.82
N LEU A 182 5.97 -11.22 14.80
CA LEU A 182 5.11 -11.65 13.69
C LEU A 182 3.95 -12.54 14.15
N ASN A 183 4.16 -13.36 15.18
CA ASN A 183 3.11 -14.22 15.73
C ASN A 183 2.00 -13.40 16.40
N GLU A 184 2.36 -12.45 17.27
CA GLU A 184 1.40 -11.53 17.90
C GLU A 184 0.65 -10.70 16.85
N PHE A 185 1.40 -10.23 15.83
CA PHE A 185 0.83 -9.47 14.73
C PHE A 185 -0.18 -10.27 13.92
N LEU A 186 0.16 -11.51 13.55
CA LEU A 186 -0.70 -12.39 12.79
C LEU A 186 -1.99 -12.72 13.56
N PHE A 187 -1.85 -13.01 14.86
CA PHE A 187 -3.01 -13.23 15.72
C PHE A 187 -3.93 -12.01 15.74
N TRP A 188 -3.39 -10.82 16.02
CA TRP A 188 -4.15 -9.58 16.02
C TRP A 188 -4.78 -9.27 14.65
N LEU A 189 -4.03 -9.46 13.56
CA LEU A 189 -4.50 -9.18 12.20
C LEU A 189 -5.78 -9.96 11.88
N TYR A 190 -5.81 -11.24 12.20
CA TYR A 190 -6.93 -12.13 11.84
C TYR A 190 -8.01 -12.26 12.93
N SER A 191 -7.75 -11.86 14.18
CA SER A 191 -8.76 -11.91 15.25
C SER A 191 -9.42 -10.58 15.54
N GLU A 192 -8.70 -9.45 15.40
CA GLU A 192 -9.17 -8.13 15.83
C GLU A 192 -9.24 -7.10 14.71
N HIS A 193 -8.35 -7.17 13.72
CA HIS A 193 -8.28 -6.15 12.68
C HIS A 193 -9.37 -6.34 11.63
N THR A 194 -10.33 -5.41 11.59
CA THR A 194 -11.58 -5.52 10.82
C THR A 194 -11.40 -5.78 9.32
N ALA A 195 -10.25 -5.46 8.74
CA ALA A 195 -9.97 -5.73 7.33
C ALA A 195 -9.79 -7.22 7.03
N TYR A 196 -9.38 -8.04 8.03
CA TYR A 196 -8.99 -9.45 7.84
C TYR A 196 -9.72 -10.42 8.77
N THR A 197 -10.42 -9.94 9.82
CA THR A 197 -11.18 -10.81 10.72
C THR A 197 -12.35 -11.49 9.99
N PRO A 198 -12.65 -12.78 10.26
CA PRO A 198 -13.77 -13.49 9.64
C PRO A 198 -15.14 -12.88 9.99
N ASN A 199 -15.28 -12.28 11.18
CA ASN A 199 -16.51 -11.61 11.64
C ASN A 199 -16.58 -10.14 11.25
N ARG A 200 -16.14 -9.80 10.05
CA ARG A 200 -16.12 -8.43 9.59
C ARG A 200 -17.52 -7.83 9.50
N PRO A 201 -17.85 -6.80 10.31
CA PRO A 201 -19.12 -6.11 10.15
C PRO A 201 -19.05 -5.23 8.88
N HIS A 202 -19.95 -5.50 7.94
CA HIS A 202 -20.18 -4.58 6.82
C HIS A 202 -20.93 -3.35 7.34
N LYS A 203 -20.19 -2.33 7.79
CA LYS A 203 -20.77 -1.05 8.14
C LYS A 203 -20.91 -0.22 6.87
N PRO A 204 -22.11 0.26 6.53
CA PRO A 204 -22.26 1.23 5.44
C PRO A 204 -21.40 2.45 5.73
N ILE A 205 -20.58 2.84 4.78
CA ILE A 205 -19.81 4.07 4.87
C ILE A 205 -20.68 5.18 4.28
N SER A 206 -20.67 6.36 4.89
CA SER A 206 -21.43 7.51 4.38
C SER A 206 -20.92 7.89 2.98
N GLU A 207 -21.81 8.42 2.12
CA GLU A 207 -21.43 8.87 0.78
C GLU A 207 -20.28 9.90 0.81
N ASN A 208 -20.23 10.75 1.83
CA ASN A 208 -19.15 11.74 1.99
C ASN A 208 -17.81 11.10 2.33
N GLU A 209 -17.81 10.00 3.08
CA GLU A 209 -16.60 9.21 3.32
C GLU A 209 -16.18 8.46 2.07
N LEU A 210 -17.13 7.90 1.29
CA LEU A 210 -16.84 7.21 0.03
C LEU A 210 -16.17 8.12 -1.01
N LYS A 211 -16.55 9.40 -1.08
CA LYS A 211 -15.91 10.38 -1.98
C LYS A 211 -14.44 10.65 -1.65
N SER A 212 -13.98 10.22 -0.49
CA SER A 212 -12.59 10.33 -0.06
C SER A 212 -11.77 9.05 -0.31
N TYR A 213 -12.36 8.02 -0.92
CA TYR A 213 -11.75 6.78 -1.38
C TYR A 213 -11.69 6.79 -2.93
#